data_a779d60f16da9c3028e5e64419e5714e
#
_entry.id   a779d60f16da9c3028e5e64419e5714e
#
_cell.length_a   1.000
_cell.length_b   1.000
_cell.length_c   1.000
_cell.angle_alpha   90.00
_cell.angle_beta   90.00
_cell.angle_gamma   90.00
#
_symmetry.space_group_name_H-M   'P 1'
#
loop_
_entity.id
_entity.type
_entity.pdbx_description
1 polymer ?
#
loop_
_entity_poly.entity_id
_entity_poly.type
_entity_poly.pdbx_seq_one_letter_code
_entity_poly.pdbx_strand_id
1 'polypeptide(L)'
;YTLYNRHLIYEDQKYTAITICKSPALTAEDDPGFQIYNIDNTSSNDFADAYNGTGKAGKIAQIVEEYAKSHLPVLILGENGTGKGKAASLIYKQSNYKHAPFYSIDCSLIKERKWHSLLNNENSPLNEVDSTVFFEKADALSLEQIGDLFQYIDQTKLCTRMRLIVSLSTNNSNQPAFATIRTFMENHLSCLTLNLPPLRERIDDFSGITALYLHRFNVSLGKQIIGFDVEAMEKMLSYNWPNNLDQLQHVLKELVTITKTPYISCDTVEAIL
;
A
#
# COMPACT_ATOMS: atom_id res chain seq x y z
N TYR A 1 -10.50 9.60 24.35
CA TYR A 1 -9.24 9.09 24.96
C TYR A 1 -8.68 8.02 24.05
N THR A 2 -7.46 8.18 23.58
CA THR A 2 -6.75 7.15 22.82
C THR A 2 -5.80 6.44 23.78
N LEU A 3 -5.90 5.11 23.85
CA LEU A 3 -5.05 4.25 24.66
C LEU A 3 -3.85 3.79 23.81
N TYR A 4 -2.66 4.16 24.23
CA TYR A 4 -1.42 3.62 23.66
C TYR A 4 -0.84 2.59 24.62
N ASN A 5 -0.65 1.36 24.15
CA ASN A 5 0.07 0.32 24.86
C ASN A 5 1.53 0.30 24.42
N ARG A 6 2.45 0.56 25.33
CA ARG A 6 3.89 0.44 25.09
C ARG A 6 4.45 -0.67 25.99
N HIS A 7 5.08 -1.66 25.38
CA HIS A 7 5.81 -2.67 26.14
C HIS A 7 7.24 -2.15 26.39
N LEU A 8 7.58 -1.99 27.66
CA LEU A 8 8.91 -1.61 28.11
C LEU A 8 9.55 -2.83 28.80
N ILE A 9 10.82 -3.07 28.52
CA ILE A 9 11.62 -4.07 29.25
C ILE A 9 12.60 -3.28 30.11
N TYR A 10 12.50 -3.45 31.41
CA TYR A 10 13.43 -2.89 32.39
C TYR A 10 13.84 -4.00 33.37
N GLU A 11 15.14 -4.23 33.53
CA GLU A 11 15.70 -5.28 34.40
C GLU A 11 15.06 -6.68 34.18
N ASP A 12 14.97 -7.10 32.90
CA ASP A 12 14.34 -8.37 32.46
C ASP A 12 12.86 -8.55 32.82
N GLN A 13 12.21 -7.53 33.34
CA GLN A 13 10.75 -7.53 33.57
C GLN A 13 10.02 -6.76 32.46
N LYS A 14 8.92 -7.36 31.98
CA LYS A 14 8.04 -6.72 30.99
C LYS A 14 7.02 -5.82 31.68
N TYR A 15 7.09 -4.54 31.37
CA TYR A 15 6.09 -3.55 31.81
C TYR A 15 5.23 -3.14 30.63
N THR A 16 3.93 -2.98 30.87
CA THR A 16 3.01 -2.38 29.91
C THR A 16 2.71 -0.95 30.36
N ALA A 17 3.29 0.05 29.69
CA ALA A 17 2.91 1.43 29.91
C ALA A 17 1.63 1.72 29.11
N ILE A 18 0.56 2.08 29.80
CA ILE A 18 -0.69 2.55 29.21
C ILE A 18 -0.69 4.07 29.29
N THR A 19 -0.48 4.72 28.17
CA THR A 19 -0.59 6.17 28.08
C THR A 19 -2.00 6.53 27.64
N ILE A 20 -2.76 7.21 28.51
CA ILE A 20 -4.08 7.75 28.20
C ILE A 20 -3.87 9.19 27.75
N CYS A 21 -3.89 9.43 26.44
CA CYS A 21 -3.85 10.78 25.90
C CYS A 21 -5.27 11.34 25.79
N LYS A 22 -5.53 12.46 26.46
CA LYS A 22 -6.67 13.31 26.20
C LYS A 22 -6.35 14.18 24.97
N SER A 23 -6.29 13.52 23.83
CA SER A 23 -6.19 14.23 22.56
C SER A 23 -7.59 14.72 22.19
N PRO A 24 -7.79 15.95 21.67
CA PRO A 24 -8.99 16.23 20.90
C PRO A 24 -8.93 15.23 19.75
N ALA A 25 -9.83 14.24 19.81
CA ALA A 25 -9.78 13.03 19.01
C ALA A 25 -9.52 13.33 17.54
N LEU A 26 -8.37 12.88 17.04
CA LEU A 26 -8.27 12.37 15.69
C LEU A 26 -9.03 11.04 15.70
N THR A 27 -10.35 11.09 15.75
CA THR A 27 -11.18 9.91 15.58
C THR A 27 -11.07 9.52 14.12
N ALA A 28 -10.63 8.29 13.87
CA ALA A 28 -10.56 7.71 12.53
C ALA A 28 -11.92 7.73 11.78
N GLU A 29 -13.00 8.02 12.48
CA GLU A 29 -14.36 8.15 11.95
C GLU A 29 -14.60 9.48 11.22
N ASP A 30 -13.83 10.54 11.52
CA ASP A 30 -14.08 11.88 10.96
C ASP A 30 -13.15 12.26 9.80
N ASP A 31 -12.06 11.51 9.56
CA ASP A 31 -11.12 11.81 8.48
C ASP A 31 -10.42 10.55 7.94
N PRO A 32 -10.92 10.00 6.81
CA PRO A 32 -10.37 8.77 6.22
C PRO A 32 -8.94 8.92 5.64
N GLY A 33 -8.40 10.16 5.56
CA GLY A 33 -7.06 10.43 5.01
C GLY A 33 -5.90 10.00 5.89
N PHE A 34 -6.17 9.68 7.16
CA PHE A 34 -5.14 9.28 8.11
C PHE A 34 -5.54 8.00 8.84
N GLN A 35 -4.70 6.98 8.75
CA GLN A 35 -4.94 5.70 9.42
C GLN A 35 -3.68 5.24 10.14
N ILE A 36 -3.85 4.84 11.42
CA ILE A 36 -2.82 4.15 12.19
C ILE A 36 -3.13 2.66 12.07
N TYR A 37 -2.27 1.94 11.38
CA TYR A 37 -2.39 0.49 11.33
C TYR A 37 -1.51 -0.15 12.40
N ASN A 38 -2.13 -0.81 13.37
CA ASN A 38 -1.50 -1.98 13.97
C ASN A 38 -1.67 -3.11 12.96
N ILE A 39 -0.62 -3.42 12.22
CA ILE A 39 -0.66 -4.45 11.17
C ILE A 39 -0.59 -5.84 11.82
N ASP A 40 -1.53 -6.15 12.68
CA ASP A 40 -1.82 -7.51 13.08
C ASP A 40 -2.82 -8.10 12.07
N ASN A 41 -2.30 -8.87 11.14
CA ASN A 41 -2.93 -10.00 10.47
C ASN A 41 -3.78 -9.88 9.20
N THR A 42 -3.93 -8.83 8.43
CA THR A 42 -4.97 -8.97 7.39
C THR A 42 -4.61 -8.80 5.92
N SER A 43 -3.54 -8.32 5.44
CA SER A 43 -3.41 -8.16 3.97
C SER A 43 -2.03 -8.33 3.34
N SER A 44 -1.04 -8.73 4.11
CA SER A 44 0.32 -8.84 3.60
C SER A 44 0.55 -10.05 2.68
N ASN A 45 -0.19 -11.12 2.90
CA ASN A 45 -0.09 -12.30 2.05
C ASN A 45 -0.56 -11.99 0.62
N ASP A 46 -1.54 -11.08 0.47
CA ASP A 46 -2.12 -10.73 -0.83
C ASP A 46 -1.13 -10.10 -1.80
N PHE A 47 -0.18 -9.28 -1.31
CA PHE A 47 0.86 -8.73 -2.17
C PHE A 47 1.91 -9.79 -2.53
N ALA A 48 2.43 -10.51 -1.52
CA ALA A 48 3.41 -11.56 -1.72
C ALA A 48 2.88 -12.61 -2.72
N ASP A 49 1.64 -13.03 -2.57
CA ASP A 49 1.00 -14.01 -3.44
C ASP A 49 0.84 -13.48 -4.89
N ALA A 50 0.44 -12.22 -5.05
CA ALA A 50 0.31 -11.59 -6.37
C ALA A 50 1.66 -11.32 -7.05
N TYR A 51 2.77 -11.32 -6.30
CA TYR A 51 4.12 -11.07 -6.79
C TYR A 51 5.09 -12.24 -6.62
N ASN A 52 4.63 -13.43 -6.21
CA ASN A 52 5.45 -14.65 -6.11
C ASN A 52 5.62 -15.42 -7.43
N GLY A 53 5.28 -14.84 -8.57
CA GLY A 53 5.44 -15.46 -9.89
C GLY A 53 6.92 -15.72 -10.27
N THR A 54 7.13 -16.52 -11.30
CA THR A 54 8.48 -16.88 -11.82
C THR A 54 9.06 -15.83 -12.76
N GLY A 55 8.27 -14.84 -13.17
CA GLY A 55 8.64 -13.81 -14.14
C GLY A 55 9.13 -12.49 -13.52
N LYS A 56 8.65 -11.38 -14.07
CA LYS A 56 8.91 -10.01 -13.55
C LYS A 56 8.44 -9.86 -12.10
N ALA A 57 7.37 -10.55 -11.73
CA ALA A 57 6.80 -10.52 -10.39
C ALA A 57 7.71 -11.10 -9.31
N GLY A 58 8.35 -12.23 -9.57
CA GLY A 58 9.28 -12.82 -8.60
C GLY A 58 10.48 -11.94 -8.28
N LYS A 59 10.97 -11.19 -9.26
CA LYS A 59 12.02 -10.17 -9.04
C LYS A 59 11.57 -9.05 -8.12
N ILE A 60 10.30 -8.65 -8.21
CA ILE A 60 9.75 -7.59 -7.34
C ILE A 60 9.68 -8.06 -5.90
N ALA A 61 9.27 -9.30 -5.65
CA ALA A 61 9.23 -9.86 -4.29
C ALA A 61 10.63 -9.87 -3.65
N GLN A 62 11.66 -10.24 -4.40
CA GLN A 62 13.06 -10.19 -3.95
C GLN A 62 13.53 -8.76 -3.65
N ILE A 63 13.23 -7.81 -4.55
CA ILE A 63 13.56 -6.39 -4.34
C ILE A 63 12.88 -5.85 -3.07
N VAL A 64 11.62 -6.19 -2.84
CA VAL A 64 10.88 -5.80 -1.64
C VAL A 64 11.56 -6.33 -0.37
N GLU A 65 12.01 -7.59 -0.39
CA GLU A 65 12.75 -8.19 0.72
C GLU A 65 14.10 -7.49 0.98
N GLU A 66 14.84 -7.16 -0.08
CA GLU A 66 16.10 -6.41 0.03
C GLU A 66 15.86 -4.99 0.56
N TYR A 67 14.86 -4.30 0.04
CA TYR A 67 14.51 -2.95 0.48
C TYR A 67 14.04 -2.95 1.94
N ALA A 68 13.36 -4.01 2.38
CA ALA A 68 12.94 -4.14 3.78
C ALA A 68 14.12 -4.10 4.77
N LYS A 69 15.28 -4.63 4.39
CA LYS A 69 16.50 -4.67 5.22
C LYS A 69 17.23 -3.32 5.29
N SER A 70 16.92 -2.39 4.38
CA SER A 70 17.53 -1.06 4.32
C SER A 70 16.79 -0.05 5.19
N HIS A 71 17.50 0.96 5.67
CA HIS A 71 16.93 2.14 6.37
C HIS A 71 16.63 3.31 5.42
N LEU A 72 17.05 3.22 4.17
CA LEU A 72 16.84 4.28 3.20
C LEU A 72 15.34 4.52 2.93
N PRO A 73 14.96 5.77 2.62
CA PRO A 73 13.62 6.05 2.14
C PRO A 73 13.26 5.22 0.90
N VAL A 74 12.00 4.90 0.73
CA VAL A 74 11.52 4.11 -0.41
C VAL A 74 10.50 4.91 -1.21
N LEU A 75 10.70 4.98 -2.51
CA LEU A 75 9.75 5.52 -3.48
C LEU A 75 9.10 4.37 -4.25
N ILE A 76 7.78 4.25 -4.20
CA ILE A 76 7.02 3.22 -4.91
C ILE A 76 6.27 3.86 -6.06
N LEU A 77 6.61 3.47 -7.28
CA LEU A 77 5.99 3.93 -8.52
C LEU A 77 5.13 2.84 -9.15
N GLY A 78 4.00 3.21 -9.72
CA GLY A 78 3.14 2.29 -10.45
C GLY A 78 1.78 2.90 -10.72
N GLU A 79 1.05 2.32 -11.66
CA GLU A 79 -0.32 2.74 -11.96
C GLU A 79 -1.27 2.53 -10.78
N ASN A 80 -2.48 3.07 -10.89
CA ASN A 80 -3.53 2.81 -9.92
C ASN A 80 -3.85 1.31 -9.88
N GLY A 81 -4.07 0.76 -8.67
CA GLY A 81 -4.42 -0.64 -8.50
C GLY A 81 -3.26 -1.65 -8.63
N THR A 82 -2.00 -1.22 -8.79
CA THR A 82 -0.85 -2.14 -8.85
C THR A 82 -0.43 -2.70 -7.50
N GLY A 83 -1.02 -2.23 -6.39
CA GLY A 83 -0.73 -2.74 -5.05
C GLY A 83 0.37 -1.98 -4.31
N LYS A 84 0.58 -0.68 -4.58
CA LYS A 84 1.60 0.17 -3.92
C LYS A 84 1.49 0.15 -2.39
N GLY A 85 0.28 0.28 -1.84
CA GLY A 85 0.05 0.23 -0.40
C GLY A 85 0.37 -1.14 0.21
N LYS A 86 0.05 -2.23 -0.51
CA LYS A 86 0.41 -3.59 -0.09
C LYS A 86 1.92 -3.81 -0.11
N ALA A 87 2.64 -3.25 -1.11
CA ALA A 87 4.10 -3.26 -1.17
C ALA A 87 4.72 -2.51 0.03
N ALA A 88 4.22 -1.32 0.37
CA ALA A 88 4.66 -0.55 1.54
C ALA A 88 4.47 -1.34 2.84
N SER A 89 3.29 -1.98 3.00
CA SER A 89 3.01 -2.83 4.16
C SER A 89 3.94 -4.04 4.26
N LEU A 90 4.29 -4.67 3.13
CA LEU A 90 5.19 -5.81 3.11
C LEU A 90 6.63 -5.39 3.44
N ILE A 91 7.11 -4.26 2.87
CA ILE A 91 8.41 -3.67 3.20
C ILE A 91 8.51 -3.42 4.71
N TYR A 92 7.46 -2.86 5.33
CA TYR A 92 7.41 -2.65 6.77
C TYR A 92 7.46 -3.97 7.55
N LYS A 93 6.61 -4.95 7.22
CA LYS A 93 6.53 -6.23 7.95
C LYS A 93 7.81 -7.05 7.92
N GLN A 94 8.58 -6.93 6.85
CA GLN A 94 9.87 -7.62 6.69
C GLN A 94 11.05 -6.80 7.22
N SER A 95 10.81 -5.57 7.66
CA SER A 95 11.85 -4.67 8.17
C SER A 95 12.17 -4.89 9.65
N ASN A 96 13.25 -4.26 10.10
CA ASN A 96 13.61 -4.19 11.52
C ASN A 96 12.58 -3.36 12.33
N TYR A 97 11.73 -2.56 11.67
CA TYR A 97 10.69 -1.73 12.28
C TYR A 97 9.35 -2.44 12.46
N LYS A 98 9.24 -3.73 12.15
CA LYS A 98 7.98 -4.51 12.15
C LYS A 98 7.21 -4.53 13.49
N HIS A 99 7.84 -4.15 14.58
CA HIS A 99 7.25 -4.08 15.92
C HIS A 99 6.95 -2.65 16.36
N ALA A 100 7.29 -1.67 15.54
CA ALA A 100 7.05 -0.26 15.77
C ALA A 100 5.78 0.21 15.03
N PRO A 101 5.24 1.39 15.29
CA PRO A 101 4.06 1.91 14.60
C PRO A 101 4.28 2.07 13.08
N PHE A 102 3.23 1.78 12.30
CA PHE A 102 3.15 2.09 10.88
C PHE A 102 2.02 3.10 10.65
N TYR A 103 2.38 4.27 10.16
CA TYR A 103 1.45 5.35 9.89
C TYR A 103 1.21 5.46 8.39
N SER A 104 -0.02 5.24 7.93
CA SER A 104 -0.42 5.45 6.54
C SER A 104 -1.24 6.72 6.41
N ILE A 105 -0.84 7.58 5.48
CA ILE A 105 -1.45 8.87 5.20
C ILE A 105 -1.87 8.87 3.74
N ASP A 106 -3.17 8.76 3.47
CA ASP A 106 -3.70 8.93 2.11
C ASP A 106 -3.77 10.41 1.76
N CYS A 107 -2.81 10.86 0.96
CA CYS A 107 -2.68 12.26 0.58
C CYS A 107 -3.84 12.77 -0.30
N SER A 108 -4.60 11.86 -0.94
CA SER A 108 -5.78 12.25 -1.73
C SER A 108 -7.00 12.59 -0.88
N LEU A 109 -7.00 12.20 0.39
CA LEU A 109 -8.13 12.40 1.31
C LEU A 109 -7.83 13.42 2.41
N ILE A 110 -6.54 13.73 2.64
CA ILE A 110 -6.16 14.63 3.74
C ILE A 110 -6.56 16.08 3.45
N LYS A 111 -7.30 16.69 4.39
CA LYS A 111 -7.72 18.08 4.29
C LYS A 111 -6.62 19.02 4.80
N GLU A 112 -6.59 20.25 4.30
CA GLU A 112 -5.59 21.28 4.64
C GLU A 112 -5.41 21.46 6.15
N ARG A 113 -6.50 21.58 6.90
CA ARG A 113 -6.44 21.72 8.37
C ARG A 113 -5.72 20.54 9.04
N LYS A 114 -5.93 19.33 8.53
CA LYS A 114 -5.26 18.12 9.05
C LYS A 114 -3.81 18.05 8.61
N TRP A 115 -3.52 18.52 7.39
CA TRP A 115 -2.16 18.63 6.88
C TRP A 115 -1.32 19.52 7.80
N HIS A 116 -1.79 20.72 8.10
CA HIS A 116 -1.12 21.62 9.05
C HIS A 116 -0.97 21.01 10.45
N SER A 117 -2.00 20.31 10.93
CA SER A 117 -1.92 19.62 12.23
C SER A 117 -0.89 18.48 12.21
N LEU A 118 -0.79 17.75 11.10
CA LEU A 118 0.19 16.67 10.93
C LEU A 118 1.63 17.18 11.02
N LEU A 119 1.92 18.33 10.43
CA LEU A 119 3.28 18.89 10.39
C LEU A 119 3.65 19.70 11.65
N ASN A 120 2.67 20.36 12.32
CA ASN A 120 2.95 21.35 13.36
C ASN A 120 2.51 20.95 14.78
N ASN A 121 1.81 19.81 14.95
CA ASN A 121 1.36 19.39 16.27
C ASN A 121 2.46 18.61 16.99
N GLU A 122 2.75 18.95 18.23
CA GLU A 122 3.74 18.24 19.08
C GLU A 122 3.39 16.74 19.26
N ASN A 123 2.10 16.40 19.25
CA ASN A 123 1.62 15.02 19.32
C ASN A 123 1.45 14.36 17.93
N SER A 124 2.06 14.91 16.89
CA SER A 124 2.02 14.31 15.57
C SER A 124 2.74 12.97 15.54
N PRO A 125 2.21 11.96 14.82
CA PRO A 125 2.91 10.70 14.62
C PRO A 125 4.26 10.89 13.91
N LEU A 126 4.45 11.99 13.19
CA LEU A 126 5.73 12.32 12.55
C LEU A 126 6.82 12.74 13.54
N ASN A 127 6.49 12.96 14.81
CA ASN A 127 7.46 13.27 15.87
C ASN A 127 8.01 12.02 16.58
N GLU A 128 7.46 10.86 16.29
CA GLU A 128 7.94 9.61 16.86
C GLU A 128 9.29 9.18 16.27
N VAL A 129 9.95 8.26 16.95
CA VAL A 129 11.21 7.64 16.52
C VAL A 129 10.99 6.14 16.28
N ASP A 130 11.87 5.55 15.49
CA ASP A 130 11.86 4.10 15.17
C ASP A 130 10.54 3.58 14.57
N SER A 131 9.75 4.44 13.94
CA SER A 131 8.49 4.10 13.28
C SER A 131 8.61 4.16 11.75
N THR A 132 7.55 3.80 11.05
CA THR A 132 7.45 3.92 9.59
C THR A 132 6.29 4.82 9.23
N VAL A 133 6.53 5.80 8.36
CA VAL A 133 5.48 6.63 7.75
C VAL A 133 5.36 6.33 6.26
N PHE A 134 4.14 6.15 5.79
CA PHE A 134 3.81 5.93 4.40
C PHE A 134 2.88 7.03 3.89
N PHE A 135 3.39 7.86 2.98
CA PHE A 135 2.58 8.82 2.22
C PHE A 135 2.06 8.14 0.96
N GLU A 136 0.80 7.76 1.00
CA GLU A 136 0.11 7.14 -0.13
C GLU A 136 -0.44 8.19 -1.07
N LYS A 137 -0.28 8.00 -2.39
CA LYS A 137 -0.75 8.93 -3.43
C LYS A 137 -0.22 10.36 -3.22
N ALA A 138 1.05 10.51 -2.91
CA ALA A 138 1.63 11.81 -2.61
C ALA A 138 1.55 12.80 -3.79
N ASP A 139 1.40 12.31 -5.01
CA ASP A 139 1.10 13.10 -6.21
C ASP A 139 -0.26 13.82 -6.19
N ALA A 140 -1.13 13.52 -5.22
CA ALA A 140 -2.38 14.25 -4.98
C ALA A 140 -2.20 15.53 -4.14
N LEU A 141 -1.03 15.75 -3.53
CA LEU A 141 -0.73 16.96 -2.76
C LEU A 141 -0.60 18.19 -3.66
N SER A 142 -0.98 19.35 -3.15
CA SER A 142 -0.69 20.63 -3.80
C SER A 142 0.82 20.92 -3.75
N LEU A 143 1.31 21.80 -4.65
CA LEU A 143 2.73 22.19 -4.63
C LEU A 143 3.12 22.91 -3.32
N GLU A 144 2.22 23.60 -2.67
CA GLU A 144 2.42 24.22 -1.37
C GLU A 144 2.60 23.15 -0.29
N GLN A 145 1.70 22.18 -0.22
CA GLN A 145 1.81 21.05 0.72
C GLN A 145 3.10 20.24 0.50
N ILE A 146 3.52 20.07 -0.74
CA ILE A 146 4.79 19.42 -1.06
C ILE A 146 5.97 20.23 -0.52
N GLY A 147 5.96 21.55 -0.69
CA GLY A 147 6.97 22.46 -0.12
C GLY A 147 7.05 22.34 1.40
N ASP A 148 5.91 22.36 2.08
CA ASP A 148 5.82 22.19 3.54
C ASP A 148 6.39 20.84 3.99
N LEU A 149 6.06 19.76 3.27
CA LEU A 149 6.56 18.42 3.57
C LEU A 149 8.08 18.35 3.44
N PHE A 150 8.64 18.88 2.36
CA PHE A 150 10.08 18.88 2.14
C PHE A 150 10.81 19.68 3.22
N GLN A 151 10.31 20.87 3.53
CA GLN A 151 10.85 21.69 4.61
C GLN A 151 10.80 20.94 5.95
N TYR A 152 9.69 20.26 6.25
CA TYR A 152 9.53 19.46 7.46
C TYR A 152 10.54 18.31 7.51
N ILE A 153 10.68 17.55 6.41
CA ILE A 153 11.65 16.43 6.33
C ILE A 153 13.06 16.91 6.64
N ASP A 154 13.50 18.03 6.04
CA ASP A 154 14.84 18.56 6.19
C ASP A 154 15.09 19.14 7.60
N GLN A 155 14.16 19.96 8.10
CA GLN A 155 14.32 20.61 9.43
C GLN A 155 14.32 19.59 10.57
N THR A 156 13.44 18.59 10.49
CA THR A 156 13.32 17.58 11.55
C THR A 156 14.24 16.39 11.37
N LYS A 157 14.97 16.31 10.26
CA LYS A 157 15.76 15.15 9.84
C LYS A 157 14.93 13.86 9.92
N LEU A 158 13.73 13.90 9.37
CA LEU A 158 12.73 12.82 9.47
C LEU A 158 13.32 11.45 9.15
N CYS A 159 14.04 11.33 8.04
CA CYS A 159 14.61 10.07 7.56
C CYS A 159 15.68 9.45 8.48
N THR A 160 16.21 10.19 9.47
CA THR A 160 17.11 9.64 10.48
C THR A 160 16.36 9.09 11.70
N ARG A 161 15.12 9.51 11.91
CA ARG A 161 14.30 9.13 13.07
C ARG A 161 13.29 8.06 12.75
N MET A 162 12.77 8.05 11.53
CA MET A 162 11.78 7.10 11.10
C MET A 162 11.98 6.73 9.62
N ARG A 163 11.42 5.61 9.23
CA ARG A 163 11.47 5.17 7.85
C ARG A 163 10.39 5.84 7.02
N LEU A 164 10.79 6.49 5.93
CA LEU A 164 9.90 7.16 5.00
C LEU A 164 9.61 6.24 3.80
N ILE A 165 8.34 6.03 3.49
CA ILE A 165 7.87 5.40 2.27
C ILE A 165 6.91 6.36 1.58
N VAL A 166 7.08 6.56 0.28
CA VAL A 166 6.22 7.44 -0.53
C VAL A 166 5.73 6.68 -1.76
N SER A 167 4.47 6.81 -2.12
CA SER A 167 3.97 6.26 -3.39
C SER A 167 3.45 7.34 -4.31
N LEU A 168 3.72 7.18 -5.61
CA LEU A 168 3.23 8.03 -6.69
C LEU A 168 2.52 7.18 -7.74
N SER A 169 1.47 7.74 -8.35
CA SER A 169 0.79 7.09 -9.47
C SER A 169 1.42 7.52 -10.79
N THR A 170 1.89 6.55 -11.59
CA THR A 170 2.40 6.83 -12.94
C THR A 170 1.33 7.33 -13.90
N ASN A 171 0.03 7.15 -13.57
CA ASN A 171 -1.07 7.78 -14.30
C ASN A 171 -1.01 9.32 -14.22
N ASN A 172 -0.40 9.86 -13.16
CA ASN A 172 -0.22 11.29 -12.91
C ASN A 172 1.19 11.80 -13.28
N SER A 173 1.97 11.04 -14.05
CA SER A 173 3.36 11.36 -14.40
C SER A 173 3.55 12.73 -15.08
N ASN A 174 2.52 13.26 -15.74
CA ASN A 174 2.51 14.57 -16.37
C ASN A 174 2.21 15.73 -15.40
N GLN A 175 1.85 15.45 -14.15
CA GLN A 175 1.55 16.48 -13.16
C GLN A 175 2.83 17.00 -12.51
N PRO A 176 2.93 18.32 -12.23
CA PRO A 176 4.10 18.92 -11.58
C PRO A 176 4.42 18.28 -10.23
N ALA A 177 3.41 17.94 -9.44
CA ALA A 177 3.56 17.28 -8.14
C ALA A 177 4.36 15.96 -8.24
N PHE A 178 4.05 15.12 -9.24
CA PHE A 178 4.76 13.87 -9.47
C PHE A 178 6.27 14.12 -9.72
N ALA A 179 6.60 15.01 -10.65
CA ALA A 179 7.99 15.31 -11.01
C ALA A 179 8.75 15.91 -9.82
N THR A 180 8.12 16.83 -9.08
CA THR A 180 8.71 17.51 -7.91
C THR A 180 9.05 16.52 -6.81
N ILE A 181 8.09 15.66 -6.42
CA ILE A 181 8.31 14.66 -5.37
C ILE A 181 9.34 13.63 -5.81
N ARG A 182 9.25 13.13 -7.04
CA ARG A 182 10.20 12.16 -7.56
C ARG A 182 11.63 12.70 -7.52
N THR A 183 11.84 13.92 -8.01
CA THR A 183 13.16 14.57 -8.01
C THR A 183 13.70 14.74 -6.59
N PHE A 184 12.88 15.16 -5.64
CA PHE A 184 13.28 15.29 -4.24
C PHE A 184 13.68 13.93 -3.63
N MET A 185 12.86 12.90 -3.82
CA MET A 185 13.13 11.57 -3.29
C MET A 185 14.42 10.96 -3.88
N GLU A 186 14.58 11.02 -5.20
CA GLU A 186 15.72 10.40 -5.89
C GLU A 186 17.03 11.18 -5.68
N ASN A 187 17.01 12.51 -5.83
CA ASN A 187 18.22 13.31 -5.85
C ASN A 187 18.62 13.88 -4.48
N HIS A 188 17.65 14.20 -3.62
CA HIS A 188 17.92 14.80 -2.31
C HIS A 188 17.98 13.76 -1.19
N LEU A 189 17.04 12.81 -1.18
CA LEU A 189 17.00 11.76 -0.16
C LEU A 189 17.71 10.46 -0.57
N SER A 190 18.18 10.34 -1.81
CA SER A 190 18.85 9.13 -2.34
C SER A 190 18.04 7.85 -2.05
N CYS A 191 16.76 7.88 -2.33
CA CYS A 191 15.83 6.81 -2.00
C CYS A 191 16.03 5.56 -2.86
N LEU A 192 15.52 4.43 -2.37
CA LEU A 192 15.34 3.21 -3.15
C LEU A 192 14.04 3.31 -3.96
N THR A 193 14.09 3.06 -5.27
CA THR A 193 12.93 3.17 -6.15
C THR A 193 12.40 1.80 -6.54
N LEU A 194 11.15 1.51 -6.17
CA LEU A 194 10.41 0.29 -6.53
C LEU A 194 9.38 0.60 -7.62
N ASN A 195 9.56 0.03 -8.81
CA ASN A 195 8.60 0.15 -9.90
C ASN A 195 7.69 -1.08 -9.94
N LEU A 196 6.39 -0.87 -9.78
CA LEU A 196 5.37 -1.92 -9.92
C LEU A 196 4.78 -1.90 -11.33
N PRO A 197 5.00 -2.94 -12.15
CA PRO A 197 4.47 -2.99 -13.50
C PRO A 197 2.95 -3.15 -13.51
N PRO A 198 2.26 -2.59 -14.49
CA PRO A 198 0.84 -2.80 -14.68
C PRO A 198 0.53 -4.25 -15.05
N LEU A 199 -0.70 -4.68 -14.78
CA LEU A 199 -1.10 -6.08 -14.96
C LEU A 199 -0.94 -6.58 -16.40
N ARG A 200 -1.20 -5.73 -17.39
CA ARG A 200 -1.01 -6.04 -18.83
C ARG A 200 0.44 -6.35 -19.23
N GLU A 201 1.43 -5.94 -18.44
CA GLU A 201 2.85 -6.28 -18.64
C GLU A 201 3.27 -7.55 -17.89
N ARG A 202 2.32 -8.21 -17.21
CA ARG A 202 2.50 -9.39 -16.38
C ARG A 202 1.57 -10.53 -16.81
N ILE A 203 1.33 -10.67 -18.10
CA ILE A 203 0.42 -11.67 -18.67
C ILE A 203 0.84 -13.09 -18.27
N ASP A 204 2.14 -13.36 -18.17
CA ASP A 204 2.68 -14.65 -17.74
C ASP A 204 2.26 -15.03 -16.32
N ASP A 205 2.05 -14.03 -15.45
CA ASP A 205 1.61 -14.22 -14.06
C ASP A 205 0.07 -14.30 -13.92
N PHE A 206 -0.68 -13.91 -14.96
CA PHE A 206 -2.11 -13.68 -14.90
C PHE A 206 -2.90 -14.91 -14.45
N SER A 207 -2.58 -16.08 -15.02
CA SER A 207 -3.26 -17.36 -14.66
C SER A 207 -3.05 -17.72 -13.19
N GLY A 208 -1.84 -17.51 -12.65
CA GLY A 208 -1.54 -17.76 -11.24
C GLY A 208 -2.30 -16.78 -10.32
N ILE A 209 -2.33 -15.50 -10.68
CA ILE A 209 -3.05 -14.47 -9.92
C ILE A 209 -4.56 -14.75 -9.91
N THR A 210 -5.16 -15.09 -11.06
CA THR A 210 -6.57 -15.40 -11.15
C THR A 210 -6.95 -16.65 -10.37
N ALA A 211 -6.14 -17.72 -10.44
CA ALA A 211 -6.36 -18.94 -9.67
C ALA A 211 -6.32 -18.67 -8.15
N LEU A 212 -5.39 -17.85 -7.68
CA LEU A 212 -5.30 -17.46 -6.28
C LEU A 212 -6.56 -16.73 -5.81
N TYR A 213 -7.03 -15.72 -6.55
CA TYR A 213 -8.22 -14.98 -6.18
C TYR A 213 -9.49 -15.82 -6.29
N LEU A 214 -9.61 -16.69 -7.31
CA LEU A 214 -10.72 -17.65 -7.40
C LEU A 214 -10.78 -18.54 -6.16
N HIS A 215 -9.65 -19.09 -5.73
CA HIS A 215 -9.60 -19.92 -4.52
C HIS A 215 -10.11 -19.13 -3.29
N ARG A 216 -9.64 -17.91 -3.10
CA ARG A 216 -10.05 -17.05 -1.98
C ARG A 216 -11.55 -16.72 -2.01
N PHE A 217 -12.07 -16.37 -3.19
CA PHE A 217 -13.48 -16.05 -3.33
C PHE A 217 -14.37 -17.28 -3.18
N ASN A 218 -13.91 -18.45 -3.65
CA ASN A 218 -14.60 -19.71 -3.40
C ASN A 218 -14.77 -19.97 -1.89
N VAL A 219 -13.68 -19.81 -1.12
CA VAL A 219 -13.71 -19.99 0.34
C VAL A 219 -14.64 -18.95 0.99
N SER A 220 -14.51 -17.67 0.64
CA SER A 220 -15.25 -16.60 1.30
C SER A 220 -16.73 -16.57 0.95
N LEU A 221 -17.12 -17.05 -0.26
CA LEU A 221 -18.49 -17.03 -0.78
C LEU A 221 -19.16 -18.40 -0.75
N GLY A 222 -18.48 -19.45 -0.28
CA GLY A 222 -18.99 -20.81 -0.25
C GLY A 222 -19.26 -21.39 -1.66
N LYS A 223 -18.42 -21.01 -2.65
CA LYS A 223 -18.52 -21.43 -4.05
C LYS A 223 -17.49 -22.51 -4.39
N GLN A 224 -17.67 -23.18 -5.54
CA GLN A 224 -16.76 -24.22 -6.04
C GLN A 224 -16.46 -23.99 -7.52
N ILE A 225 -16.09 -22.79 -7.90
CA ILE A 225 -15.68 -22.44 -9.26
C ILE A 225 -14.28 -23.01 -9.50
N ILE A 226 -14.13 -23.83 -10.55
CA ILE A 226 -12.86 -24.51 -10.90
C ILE A 226 -11.97 -23.56 -11.69
N GLY A 227 -12.55 -22.74 -12.59
CA GLY A 227 -11.78 -21.83 -13.44
C GLY A 227 -12.64 -21.14 -14.48
N PHE A 228 -12.03 -20.77 -15.57
CA PHE A 228 -12.64 -20.17 -16.76
C PHE A 228 -12.72 -21.19 -17.88
N ASP A 229 -13.69 -21.09 -18.79
CA ASP A 229 -13.56 -21.71 -20.09
C ASP A 229 -12.46 -21.02 -20.92
N VAL A 230 -12.06 -21.63 -22.05
CA VAL A 230 -10.95 -21.13 -22.86
C VAL A 230 -11.22 -19.72 -23.39
N GLU A 231 -12.41 -19.50 -23.92
CA GLU A 231 -12.79 -18.21 -24.52
C GLU A 231 -12.88 -17.12 -23.45
N ALA A 232 -13.41 -17.42 -22.25
CA ALA A 232 -13.44 -16.49 -21.13
C ALA A 232 -12.04 -16.11 -20.67
N MET A 233 -11.10 -17.06 -20.60
CA MET A 233 -9.72 -16.77 -20.20
C MET A 233 -9.02 -15.91 -21.27
N GLU A 234 -9.22 -16.17 -22.55
CA GLU A 234 -8.67 -15.37 -23.64
C GLU A 234 -9.20 -13.92 -23.57
N LYS A 235 -10.48 -13.75 -23.26
CA LYS A 235 -11.09 -12.42 -23.07
C LYS A 235 -10.45 -11.69 -21.90
N MET A 236 -10.29 -12.33 -20.76
CA MET A 236 -9.63 -11.77 -19.56
C MET A 236 -8.18 -11.37 -19.84
N LEU A 237 -7.44 -12.18 -20.60
CA LEU A 237 -6.05 -11.91 -20.99
C LEU A 237 -5.92 -10.75 -21.97
N SER A 238 -6.89 -10.56 -22.86
CA SER A 238 -6.88 -9.48 -23.86
C SER A 238 -7.33 -8.13 -23.31
N TYR A 239 -7.90 -8.08 -22.11
CA TYR A 239 -8.37 -6.83 -21.49
C TYR A 239 -7.23 -6.02 -20.90
N ASN A 240 -7.29 -4.70 -21.00
CA ASN A 240 -6.17 -3.80 -20.61
C ASN A 240 -5.99 -3.59 -19.09
N TRP A 241 -6.99 -3.92 -18.30
CA TRP A 241 -6.99 -3.76 -16.83
C TRP A 241 -6.52 -2.37 -16.35
N PRO A 242 -7.22 -1.28 -16.69
CA PRO A 242 -6.77 0.08 -16.39
C PRO A 242 -6.60 0.37 -14.89
N ASN A 243 -7.31 -0.33 -14.02
CA ASN A 243 -7.11 -0.28 -12.57
C ASN A 243 -6.45 -1.57 -12.01
N ASN A 244 -5.73 -2.28 -12.86
CA ASN A 244 -4.82 -3.37 -12.49
C ASN A 244 -5.42 -4.44 -11.56
N LEU A 245 -4.73 -4.78 -10.46
CA LEU A 245 -5.14 -5.83 -9.52
C LEU A 245 -6.42 -5.47 -8.75
N ASP A 246 -6.67 -4.20 -8.48
CA ASP A 246 -7.88 -3.79 -7.76
C ASP A 246 -9.12 -4.04 -8.62
N GLN A 247 -9.04 -3.72 -9.93
CA GLN A 247 -10.10 -4.03 -10.89
C GLN A 247 -10.26 -5.53 -11.07
N LEU A 248 -9.16 -6.26 -11.24
CA LEU A 248 -9.18 -7.71 -11.38
C LEU A 248 -9.86 -8.38 -10.18
N GLN A 249 -9.52 -7.99 -8.96
CA GLN A 249 -10.15 -8.51 -7.75
C GLN A 249 -11.66 -8.26 -7.72
N HIS A 250 -12.08 -7.03 -8.09
CA HIS A 250 -13.48 -6.67 -8.12
C HIS A 250 -14.25 -7.52 -9.14
N VAL A 251 -13.76 -7.58 -10.37
CA VAL A 251 -14.37 -8.38 -11.46
C VAL A 251 -14.42 -9.86 -11.09
N LEU A 252 -13.34 -10.43 -10.57
CA LEU A 252 -13.31 -11.84 -10.17
C LEU A 252 -14.32 -12.15 -9.05
N LYS A 253 -14.46 -11.26 -8.07
CA LYS A 253 -15.42 -11.42 -6.98
C LYS A 253 -16.85 -11.42 -7.53
N GLU A 254 -17.15 -10.54 -8.48
CA GLU A 254 -18.44 -10.44 -9.12
C GLU A 254 -18.73 -11.69 -9.97
N LEU A 255 -17.78 -12.11 -10.82
CA LEU A 255 -17.87 -13.34 -11.63
C LEU A 255 -18.14 -14.56 -10.75
N VAL A 256 -17.41 -14.75 -9.66
CA VAL A 256 -17.63 -15.88 -8.73
C VAL A 256 -19.01 -15.80 -8.08
N THR A 257 -19.47 -14.59 -7.75
CA THR A 257 -20.79 -14.41 -7.10
C THR A 257 -21.94 -14.85 -8.01
N ILE A 258 -21.92 -14.45 -9.28
CA ILE A 258 -23.04 -14.71 -10.22
C ILE A 258 -22.96 -16.07 -10.89
N THR A 259 -21.75 -16.66 -11.00
CA THR A 259 -21.58 -17.96 -11.68
C THR A 259 -22.20 -19.10 -10.86
N LYS A 260 -22.98 -19.94 -11.56
CA LYS A 260 -23.65 -21.12 -10.98
C LYS A 260 -23.07 -22.45 -11.47
N THR A 261 -22.20 -22.41 -12.46
CA THR A 261 -21.54 -23.55 -13.09
C THR A 261 -20.10 -23.68 -12.56
N PRO A 262 -19.46 -24.85 -12.69
CA PRO A 262 -18.07 -25.02 -12.28
C PRO A 262 -17.07 -24.16 -13.04
N TYR A 263 -17.38 -23.71 -14.23
CA TYR A 263 -16.54 -22.85 -15.06
C TYR A 263 -17.26 -21.52 -15.37
N ILE A 264 -16.51 -20.43 -15.36
CA ILE A 264 -16.96 -19.09 -15.76
C ILE A 264 -16.94 -19.04 -17.29
N SER A 265 -18.10 -18.76 -17.90
CA SER A 265 -18.23 -18.68 -19.35
C SER A 265 -17.85 -17.30 -19.91
N CYS A 266 -17.55 -17.26 -21.22
CA CYS A 266 -17.28 -16.03 -21.95
C CYS A 266 -18.43 -15.02 -21.83
N ASP A 267 -19.70 -15.46 -22.02
CA ASP A 267 -20.88 -14.59 -21.87
C ASP A 267 -20.93 -13.91 -20.49
N THR A 268 -20.55 -14.65 -19.42
CA THR A 268 -20.53 -14.13 -18.07
C THR A 268 -19.43 -13.04 -17.90
N VAL A 269 -18.27 -13.24 -18.52
CA VAL A 269 -17.17 -12.27 -18.52
C VAL A 269 -17.56 -11.02 -19.32
N GLU A 270 -18.17 -11.18 -20.50
CA GLU A 270 -18.61 -10.05 -21.34
C GLU A 270 -19.70 -9.19 -20.71
N ALA A 271 -20.51 -9.77 -19.84
CA ALA A 271 -21.54 -9.01 -19.11
C ALA A 271 -20.97 -8.10 -18.02
N ILE A 272 -19.70 -8.32 -17.59
CA ILE A 272 -19.06 -7.58 -16.48
C ILE A 272 -17.94 -6.67 -16.97
N LEU A 273 -17.17 -7.04 -18.01
CA LEU A 273 -16.10 -6.22 -18.59
C LEU A 273 -16.62 -5.12 -19.53
#